data_2afed6bf6e76ad44df1f931b0f5559a4
#
_entry.id   2afed6bf6e76ad44df1f931b0f5559a4
#
_cell.length_a   1.000
_cell.length_b   1.000
_cell.length_c   1.000
_cell.angle_alpha   90.00
_cell.angle_beta   90.00
_cell.angle_gamma   90.00
#
_symmetry.space_group_name_H-M   'P 1'
#
loop_
_entity.id
_entity.type
_entity.pdbx_description
1 polymer ?
#
loop_
_entity_poly.entity_id
_entity_poly.type
_entity_poly.pdbx_seq_one_letter_code
_entity_poly.pdbx_strand_id
1 'polypeptide(L)'
;MCIRDRLYYELRKAKGMTLEGAHKQVHNPLYLGCLLIKNGDADGQVSGALSTTGDVLRAAFQIIKPKKGISVVSGAFLMLLPEGSPYGTDGMMVFADCAVVPNPTAPELAQIAVSAAETAKVLGGFDPRVAILSFSTKGSAKHEMVDKVIEATKIAKEMAPELALDGELQADAAIVPSVGKSKAPQSDIAGTANVLVFPSLEVGNITYKLVQRLSGAQAVGPILQGLAKPVNDLSRGCSWEDIYKTVIITCNQSIIANQK
;
A
#
# COMPACT_ATOMS: atom_id res chain seq x y z
N MET A 1 23.61 -23.73 -16.78
CA MET A 1 22.52 -23.40 -15.84
C MET A 1 23.08 -22.39 -14.85
N CYS A 2 22.50 -21.19 -14.79
CA CYS A 2 23.01 -20.16 -13.92
C CYS A 2 22.47 -20.31 -12.48
N ILE A 3 23.11 -19.65 -11.50
CA ILE A 3 22.68 -19.67 -10.08
C ILE A 3 21.19 -19.31 -9.92
N ARG A 4 20.68 -18.38 -10.75
CA ARG A 4 19.30 -17.88 -10.69
C ARG A 4 18.27 -18.89 -11.15
N ASP A 5 18.59 -19.71 -12.19
CA ASP A 5 17.72 -20.79 -12.65
C ASP A 5 17.52 -21.82 -11.54
N ARG A 6 18.63 -22.21 -10.88
CA ARG A 6 18.61 -23.14 -9.76
C ARG A 6 17.85 -22.56 -8.57
N LEU A 7 18.07 -21.30 -8.22
CA LEU A 7 17.36 -20.62 -7.14
C LEU A 7 15.85 -20.62 -7.36
N TYR A 8 15.40 -20.25 -8.58
CA TYR A 8 13.97 -20.24 -8.89
C TYR A 8 13.38 -21.66 -8.90
N TYR A 9 14.09 -22.62 -9.45
CA TYR A 9 13.69 -24.02 -9.38
C TYR A 9 13.50 -24.50 -7.94
N GLU A 10 14.47 -24.28 -7.05
CA GLU A 10 14.38 -24.66 -5.63
C GLU A 10 13.18 -24.00 -4.92
N LEU A 11 12.89 -22.74 -5.22
CA LEU A 11 11.74 -22.03 -4.65
C LEU A 11 10.39 -22.60 -5.10
N ARG A 12 10.34 -23.23 -6.28
CA ARG A 12 9.08 -23.61 -6.94
C ARG A 12 8.92 -25.08 -7.27
N LYS A 13 9.94 -25.93 -7.06
CA LYS A 13 9.89 -27.38 -7.39
C LYS A 13 8.71 -28.09 -6.72
N ALA A 14 8.39 -27.77 -5.47
CA ALA A 14 7.24 -28.32 -4.76
C ALA A 14 5.88 -27.95 -5.38
N LYS A 15 5.86 -26.98 -6.31
CA LYS A 15 4.67 -26.56 -7.08
C LYS A 15 4.77 -26.98 -8.55
N GLY A 16 5.59 -28.00 -8.86
CA GLY A 16 5.69 -28.59 -10.18
C GLY A 16 6.60 -27.85 -11.18
N MET A 17 7.44 -26.90 -10.72
CA MET A 17 8.41 -26.25 -11.60
C MET A 17 9.48 -27.23 -12.05
N THR A 18 9.78 -27.28 -13.35
CA THR A 18 10.90 -28.01 -13.93
C THR A 18 12.15 -27.13 -14.07
N LEU A 19 13.33 -27.73 -14.22
CA LEU A 19 14.56 -26.96 -14.46
C LEU A 19 14.49 -26.15 -15.78
N GLU A 20 13.95 -26.74 -16.84
CA GLU A 20 13.76 -26.10 -18.13
C GLU A 20 12.76 -24.93 -17.99
N GLY A 21 11.65 -25.14 -17.28
CA GLY A 21 10.68 -24.09 -16.98
C GLY A 21 11.29 -22.93 -16.17
N ALA A 22 12.14 -23.26 -15.20
CA ALA A 22 12.86 -22.26 -14.41
C ALA A 22 13.84 -21.46 -15.30
N HIS A 23 14.61 -22.14 -16.15
CA HIS A 23 15.51 -21.48 -17.10
C HIS A 23 14.76 -20.51 -18.02
N LYS A 24 13.62 -20.94 -18.59
CA LYS A 24 12.79 -20.08 -19.44
C LYS A 24 12.24 -18.87 -18.65
N GLN A 25 11.77 -19.07 -17.43
CA GLN A 25 11.15 -18.01 -16.62
C GLN A 25 12.12 -16.93 -16.18
N VAL A 26 13.38 -17.26 -15.93
CA VAL A 26 14.43 -16.31 -15.51
C VAL A 26 14.75 -15.27 -16.59
N HIS A 27 14.42 -15.51 -17.86
CA HIS A 27 14.55 -14.52 -18.91
C HIS A 27 13.49 -13.41 -18.86
N ASN A 28 12.43 -13.58 -18.05
CA ASN A 28 11.46 -12.52 -17.81
C ASN A 28 12.07 -11.49 -16.81
N PRO A 29 12.17 -10.19 -17.18
CA PRO A 29 12.82 -9.16 -16.36
C PRO A 29 12.23 -9.02 -14.95
N LEU A 30 10.91 -9.22 -14.78
CA LEU A 30 10.22 -9.14 -13.49
C LEU A 30 10.72 -10.23 -12.54
N TYR A 31 10.88 -11.43 -13.05
CA TYR A 31 11.39 -12.58 -12.27
C TYR A 31 12.88 -12.45 -12.01
N LEU A 32 13.65 -12.04 -13.02
CA LEU A 32 15.09 -11.81 -12.89
C LEU A 32 15.39 -10.79 -11.80
N GLY A 33 14.71 -9.64 -11.79
CA GLY A 33 14.89 -8.61 -10.78
C GLY A 33 14.60 -9.11 -9.36
N CYS A 34 13.47 -9.82 -9.17
CA CYS A 34 13.16 -10.45 -7.89
C CYS A 34 14.20 -11.48 -7.46
N LEU A 35 14.79 -12.26 -8.40
CA LEU A 35 15.83 -13.23 -8.10
C LEU A 35 17.16 -12.57 -7.73
N LEU A 36 17.51 -11.44 -8.34
CA LEU A 36 18.67 -10.63 -7.95
C LEU A 36 18.53 -10.16 -6.50
N ILE A 37 17.35 -9.64 -6.11
CA ILE A 37 17.07 -9.24 -4.73
C ILE A 37 17.16 -10.44 -3.79
N LYS A 38 16.57 -11.57 -4.17
CA LYS A 38 16.55 -12.79 -3.36
C LYS A 38 17.96 -13.37 -3.14
N ASN A 39 18.85 -13.22 -4.13
CA ASN A 39 20.24 -13.66 -4.06
C ASN A 39 21.16 -12.66 -3.33
N GLY A 40 20.70 -11.43 -3.08
CA GLY A 40 21.50 -10.37 -2.46
C GLY A 40 22.34 -9.53 -3.45
N ASP A 41 22.08 -9.70 -4.76
CA ASP A 41 22.77 -8.94 -5.83
C ASP A 41 22.11 -7.55 -6.06
N ALA A 42 20.93 -7.31 -5.49
CA ALA A 42 20.19 -6.05 -5.56
C ALA A 42 19.37 -5.83 -4.29
N ASP A 43 19.09 -4.58 -3.97
CA ASP A 43 18.38 -4.17 -2.76
C ASP A 43 16.87 -3.97 -2.96
N GLY A 44 16.44 -3.70 -4.19
CA GLY A 44 15.05 -3.49 -4.54
C GLY A 44 14.80 -3.51 -6.04
N GLN A 45 13.54 -3.46 -6.44
CA GLN A 45 13.12 -3.45 -7.84
C GLN A 45 12.05 -2.40 -8.07
N VAL A 46 12.19 -1.65 -9.16
CA VAL A 46 11.15 -0.79 -9.74
C VAL A 46 10.84 -1.33 -11.13
N SER A 47 9.59 -1.66 -11.41
CA SER A 47 9.16 -2.23 -12.68
C SER A 47 7.66 -1.94 -12.92
N GLY A 48 7.11 -2.29 -14.08
CA GLY A 48 5.68 -2.15 -14.36
C GLY A 48 5.33 -1.27 -15.56
N ALA A 49 6.22 -0.38 -15.99
CA ALA A 49 5.94 0.53 -17.11
C ALA A 49 5.54 -0.18 -18.43
N LEU A 50 5.96 -1.45 -18.60
CA LEU A 50 5.61 -2.30 -19.76
C LEU A 50 4.87 -3.59 -19.32
N SER A 51 4.39 -3.65 -18.09
CA SER A 51 3.75 -4.84 -17.52
C SER A 51 2.48 -4.48 -16.73
N THR A 52 1.63 -5.45 -16.47
CA THR A 52 0.50 -5.23 -15.56
C THR A 52 0.97 -5.31 -14.10
N THR A 53 0.30 -4.58 -13.20
CA THR A 53 0.51 -4.71 -11.74
C THR A 53 0.42 -6.17 -11.29
N GLY A 54 -0.51 -6.94 -11.86
CA GLY A 54 -0.66 -8.38 -11.57
C GLY A 54 0.57 -9.22 -11.94
N ASP A 55 1.30 -8.88 -13.00
CA ASP A 55 2.52 -9.59 -13.40
C ASP A 55 3.68 -9.26 -12.47
N VAL A 56 3.83 -7.99 -12.07
CA VAL A 56 4.82 -7.56 -11.07
C VAL A 56 4.57 -8.26 -9.74
N LEU A 57 3.34 -8.23 -9.25
CA LEU A 57 2.94 -8.90 -8.00
C LEU A 57 3.15 -10.41 -8.06
N ARG A 58 2.85 -11.05 -9.19
CA ARG A 58 3.05 -12.50 -9.35
C ARG A 58 4.51 -12.89 -9.18
N ALA A 59 5.45 -12.15 -9.76
CA ALA A 59 6.88 -12.36 -9.59
C ALA A 59 7.30 -12.12 -8.12
N ALA A 60 6.88 -11.02 -7.53
CA ALA A 60 7.17 -10.67 -6.14
C ALA A 60 6.65 -11.72 -5.16
N PHE A 61 5.39 -12.16 -5.28
CA PHE A 61 4.83 -13.20 -4.40
C PHE A 61 5.52 -14.56 -4.52
N GLN A 62 5.99 -14.91 -5.72
CA GLN A 62 6.65 -16.20 -5.91
C GLN A 62 8.06 -16.23 -5.33
N ILE A 63 8.78 -15.12 -5.32
CA ILE A 63 10.21 -15.05 -5.02
C ILE A 63 10.48 -14.31 -3.71
N ILE A 64 9.98 -13.10 -3.57
CA ILE A 64 10.21 -12.21 -2.40
C ILE A 64 9.36 -12.64 -1.22
N LYS A 65 8.07 -12.89 -1.47
CA LYS A 65 7.03 -13.27 -0.50
C LYS A 65 6.68 -12.09 0.45
N PRO A 66 5.54 -12.18 1.16
CA PRO A 66 5.21 -11.24 2.23
C PRO A 66 6.22 -11.31 3.39
N LYS A 67 6.33 -10.24 4.15
CA LYS A 67 7.03 -10.21 5.44
C LYS A 67 6.43 -11.25 6.39
N LYS A 68 7.25 -11.78 7.31
CA LYS A 68 6.77 -12.70 8.35
C LYS A 68 5.69 -12.00 9.21
N GLY A 69 4.56 -12.67 9.38
CA GLY A 69 3.41 -12.11 10.13
C GLY A 69 2.46 -11.23 9.30
N ILE A 70 2.78 -10.95 8.03
CA ILE A 70 1.91 -10.23 7.10
C ILE A 70 1.23 -11.24 6.17
N SER A 71 -0.10 -11.21 6.12
CA SER A 71 -0.90 -12.08 5.24
C SER A 71 -1.35 -11.37 3.96
N VAL A 72 -1.34 -10.04 3.93
CA VAL A 72 -1.79 -9.25 2.78
C VAL A 72 -0.72 -8.26 2.32
N VAL A 73 -0.50 -8.20 1.02
CA VAL A 73 0.29 -7.15 0.36
C VAL A 73 -0.68 -6.16 -0.26
N SER A 74 -0.47 -4.89 -0.04
CA SER A 74 -1.32 -3.80 -0.52
C SER A 74 -0.52 -2.72 -1.26
N GLY A 75 -1.20 -1.79 -1.90
CA GLY A 75 -0.59 -0.70 -2.63
C GLY A 75 -1.02 0.66 -2.11
N ALA A 76 -0.08 1.47 -1.66
CA ALA A 76 -0.36 2.83 -1.21
C ALA A 76 0.13 3.88 -2.18
N PHE A 77 -0.49 5.06 -2.14
CA PHE A 77 0.00 6.27 -2.79
C PHE A 77 0.33 7.32 -1.74
N LEU A 78 1.49 7.94 -1.86
CA LEU A 78 1.78 9.20 -1.18
C LEU A 78 1.20 10.32 -2.06
N MET A 79 0.18 10.96 -1.55
CA MET A 79 -0.50 12.07 -2.20
C MET A 79 0.14 13.39 -1.75
N LEU A 80 0.72 14.13 -2.70
CA LEU A 80 1.26 15.47 -2.46
C LEU A 80 0.24 16.47 -2.96
N LEU A 81 -0.45 17.10 -2.04
CA LEU A 81 -1.49 18.10 -2.32
C LEU A 81 -0.86 19.43 -2.75
N PRO A 82 -1.59 20.30 -3.48
CA PRO A 82 -1.11 21.62 -3.84
C PRO A 82 -0.68 22.45 -2.63
N GLU A 83 0.27 23.34 -2.83
CA GLU A 83 0.75 24.27 -1.82
C GLU A 83 -0.42 25.06 -1.18
N GLY A 84 -0.38 25.19 0.14
CA GLY A 84 -1.45 25.84 0.91
C GLY A 84 -2.67 24.94 1.18
N SER A 85 -2.66 23.68 0.79
CA SER A 85 -3.74 22.75 1.16
C SER A 85 -3.86 22.63 2.68
N PRO A 86 -5.08 22.75 3.25
CA PRO A 86 -5.28 22.61 4.69
C PRO A 86 -5.30 21.14 5.16
N TYR A 87 -5.19 20.19 4.24
CA TYR A 87 -5.33 18.75 4.52
C TYR A 87 -3.98 18.06 4.61
N GLY A 88 -3.96 16.94 5.34
CA GLY A 88 -2.77 16.13 5.52
C GLY A 88 -1.78 16.71 6.54
N THR A 89 -0.53 16.34 6.41
CA THR A 89 0.61 16.92 7.15
C THR A 89 1.53 17.56 6.13
N ASP A 90 1.68 18.88 6.19
CA ASP A 90 2.42 19.67 5.20
C ASP A 90 1.99 19.36 3.75
N GLY A 91 0.69 19.17 3.52
CA GLY A 91 0.13 18.80 2.22
C GLY A 91 0.36 17.34 1.81
N MET A 92 0.87 16.51 2.69
CA MET A 92 1.08 15.07 2.41
C MET A 92 0.00 14.21 3.06
N MET A 93 -0.47 13.20 2.30
CA MET A 93 -1.40 12.17 2.77
C MET A 93 -1.00 10.81 2.21
N VAL A 94 -1.39 9.72 2.90
CA VAL A 94 -1.29 8.36 2.37
C VAL A 94 -2.68 7.81 2.08
N PHE A 95 -2.85 7.26 0.88
CA PHE A 95 -4.09 6.58 0.44
C PHE A 95 -3.80 5.10 0.21
N ALA A 96 -4.55 4.17 0.85
CA ALA A 96 -4.41 2.72 0.73
C ALA A 96 -5.74 1.97 0.97
N ASP A 97 -5.99 0.79 0.42
CA ASP A 97 -5.32 0.19 -0.73
C ASP A 97 -5.89 0.81 -2.02
N CYS A 98 -5.04 1.12 -2.95
CA CYS A 98 -5.46 1.72 -4.21
C CYS A 98 -4.99 0.92 -5.45
N ALA A 99 -4.32 -0.25 -5.26
CA ALA A 99 -3.65 -0.92 -6.38
C ALA A 99 -3.70 -2.46 -6.37
N VAL A 100 -3.98 -3.15 -5.26
CA VAL A 100 -3.68 -4.57 -5.12
C VAL A 100 -4.88 -5.43 -4.74
N VAL A 101 -5.57 -5.17 -3.63
CA VAL A 101 -6.58 -6.06 -3.05
C VAL A 101 -7.99 -5.64 -3.44
N PRO A 102 -8.68 -6.38 -4.33
CA PRO A 102 -9.99 -5.95 -4.85
C PRO A 102 -11.04 -5.73 -3.77
N ASN A 103 -11.21 -6.69 -2.90
CA ASN A 103 -12.19 -6.62 -1.80
C ASN A 103 -11.59 -7.27 -0.55
N PRO A 104 -10.88 -6.51 0.30
CA PRO A 104 -10.28 -7.06 1.50
C PRO A 104 -11.35 -7.49 2.51
N THR A 105 -11.09 -8.60 3.19
CA THR A 105 -11.80 -8.98 4.41
C THR A 105 -11.49 -8.02 5.56
N ALA A 106 -12.24 -8.06 6.66
CA ALA A 106 -11.98 -7.18 7.80
C ALA A 106 -10.55 -7.34 8.37
N PRO A 107 -10.00 -8.56 8.56
CA PRO A 107 -8.61 -8.72 8.99
C PRO A 107 -7.58 -8.19 7.97
N GLU A 108 -7.82 -8.37 6.67
CA GLU A 108 -6.94 -7.82 5.62
C GLU A 108 -6.98 -6.30 5.59
N LEU A 109 -8.17 -5.70 5.73
CA LEU A 109 -8.34 -4.25 5.79
C LEU A 109 -7.64 -3.65 7.02
N ALA A 110 -7.68 -4.34 8.16
CA ALA A 110 -6.93 -3.96 9.35
C ALA A 110 -5.40 -3.98 9.10
N GLN A 111 -4.87 -5.02 8.45
CA GLN A 111 -3.45 -5.06 8.08
C GLN A 111 -3.05 -3.98 7.08
N ILE A 112 -3.92 -3.67 6.11
CA ILE A 112 -3.71 -2.56 5.18
C ILE A 112 -3.59 -1.24 5.94
N ALA A 113 -4.44 -1.01 6.94
CA ALA A 113 -4.41 0.21 7.76
C ALA A 113 -3.10 0.35 8.54
N VAL A 114 -2.65 -0.71 9.19
CA VAL A 114 -1.37 -0.73 9.93
C VAL A 114 -0.18 -0.54 8.99
N SER A 115 -0.19 -1.20 7.83
CA SER A 115 0.87 -1.04 6.82
C SER A 115 0.91 0.37 6.21
N ALA A 116 -0.26 1.00 6.01
CA ALA A 116 -0.36 2.37 5.52
C ALA A 116 0.18 3.39 6.55
N ALA A 117 -0.05 3.14 7.84
CA ALA A 117 0.55 3.93 8.91
C ALA A 117 2.08 3.82 8.93
N GLU A 118 2.63 2.59 8.78
CA GLU A 118 4.08 2.41 8.66
C GLU A 118 4.64 3.17 7.46
N THR A 119 3.96 3.13 6.32
CA THR A 119 4.34 3.89 5.11
C THR A 119 4.34 5.40 5.35
N ALA A 120 3.32 5.94 6.01
CA ALA A 120 3.24 7.36 6.34
C ALA A 120 4.40 7.79 7.26
N LYS A 121 4.70 7.00 8.29
CA LYS A 121 5.79 7.27 9.22
C LYS A 121 7.17 7.17 8.56
N VAL A 122 7.38 6.13 7.77
CA VAL A 122 8.69 5.75 7.24
C VAL A 122 9.05 6.54 5.98
N LEU A 123 8.09 6.70 5.06
CA LEU A 123 8.31 7.37 3.77
C LEU A 123 7.78 8.80 3.75
N GLY A 124 6.66 9.05 4.41
CA GLY A 124 6.10 10.39 4.55
C GLY A 124 6.80 11.25 5.60
N GLY A 125 7.42 10.62 6.61
CA GLY A 125 8.12 11.31 7.69
C GLY A 125 7.20 12.01 8.68
N PHE A 126 5.91 11.63 8.76
CA PHE A 126 4.92 12.23 9.65
C PHE A 126 4.20 11.21 10.52
N ASP A 127 3.68 11.66 11.65
CA ASP A 127 2.88 10.84 12.54
C ASP A 127 1.53 10.49 11.90
N PRO A 128 1.24 9.18 11.73
CA PRO A 128 0.02 8.74 11.06
C PRO A 128 -1.22 8.93 11.94
N ARG A 129 -2.25 9.53 11.38
CA ARG A 129 -3.62 9.58 11.88
C ARG A 129 -4.51 8.89 10.88
N VAL A 130 -4.85 7.63 11.18
CA VAL A 130 -5.45 6.69 10.22
C VAL A 130 -6.96 6.70 10.31
N ALA A 131 -7.64 6.96 9.22
CA ALA A 131 -9.09 6.79 9.09
C ALA A 131 -9.42 5.62 8.17
N ILE A 132 -10.14 4.61 8.67
CA ILE A 132 -10.73 3.57 7.82
C ILE A 132 -12.09 4.07 7.34
N LEU A 133 -12.20 4.25 6.01
CA LEU A 133 -13.30 4.95 5.38
C LEU A 133 -14.51 4.07 5.10
N SER A 134 -15.68 4.68 5.19
CA SER A 134 -16.98 4.11 4.85
C SER A 134 -17.93 5.20 4.36
N PHE A 135 -19.10 4.82 3.88
CA PHE A 135 -20.21 5.76 3.68
C PHE A 135 -21.00 6.02 4.98
N SER A 136 -20.59 5.41 6.11
CA SER A 136 -21.14 5.61 7.47
C SER A 136 -20.12 6.30 8.35
N THR A 137 -20.58 7.07 9.34
CA THR A 137 -19.80 7.62 10.44
C THR A 137 -20.46 7.23 11.75
N LYS A 138 -19.75 6.41 12.56
CA LYS A 138 -20.16 6.02 13.93
C LYS A 138 -21.62 5.56 14.01
N GLY A 139 -21.98 4.62 13.13
CA GLY A 139 -23.32 3.98 13.13
C GLY A 139 -24.40 4.78 12.40
N SER A 140 -24.04 5.78 11.58
CA SER A 140 -25.03 6.56 10.81
C SER A 140 -25.76 5.75 9.73
N ALA A 141 -25.20 4.60 9.32
CA ALA A 141 -25.84 3.65 8.42
C ALA A 141 -25.60 2.20 8.92
N LYS A 142 -26.49 1.29 8.48
CA LYS A 142 -26.40 -0.15 8.79
C LYS A 142 -26.33 -0.93 7.49
N HIS A 143 -25.24 -1.63 7.26
CA HIS A 143 -25.03 -2.46 6.07
C HIS A 143 -23.80 -3.36 6.29
N GLU A 144 -23.73 -4.53 5.67
CA GLU A 144 -22.60 -5.46 5.77
C GLU A 144 -21.24 -4.82 5.41
N MET A 145 -21.23 -3.88 4.46
CA MET A 145 -20.03 -3.13 4.10
C MET A 145 -19.56 -2.21 5.24
N VAL A 146 -20.48 -1.69 6.04
CA VAL A 146 -20.19 -0.87 7.23
C VAL A 146 -19.67 -1.77 8.34
N ASP A 147 -20.33 -2.92 8.57
CA ASP A 147 -19.95 -3.90 9.60
C ASP A 147 -18.50 -4.40 9.36
N LYS A 148 -18.13 -4.64 8.10
CA LYS A 148 -16.76 -4.97 7.71
C LYS A 148 -15.75 -3.91 8.18
N VAL A 149 -16.05 -2.63 8.00
CA VAL A 149 -15.14 -1.53 8.39
C VAL A 149 -15.08 -1.36 9.91
N ILE A 150 -16.21 -1.52 10.60
CA ILE A 150 -16.26 -1.52 12.07
C ILE A 150 -15.37 -2.63 12.63
N GLU A 151 -15.51 -3.86 12.12
CA GLU A 151 -14.70 -4.99 12.53
C GLU A 151 -13.22 -4.79 12.21
N ALA A 152 -12.89 -4.31 11.01
CA ALA A 152 -11.52 -3.98 10.64
C ALA A 152 -10.89 -2.95 11.56
N THR A 153 -11.64 -1.93 11.96
CA THR A 153 -11.18 -0.90 12.90
C THR A 153 -10.86 -1.50 14.27
N LYS A 154 -11.72 -2.40 14.76
CA LYS A 154 -11.49 -3.10 16.02
C LYS A 154 -10.22 -3.94 15.95
N ILE A 155 -10.07 -4.77 14.92
CA ILE A 155 -8.88 -5.62 14.73
C ILE A 155 -7.62 -4.76 14.60
N ALA A 156 -7.66 -3.65 13.86
CA ALA A 156 -6.50 -2.77 13.70
C ALA A 156 -6.05 -2.14 15.02
N LYS A 157 -6.99 -1.73 15.88
CA LYS A 157 -6.70 -1.24 17.24
C LYS A 157 -6.11 -2.32 18.15
N GLU A 158 -6.52 -3.58 17.99
CA GLU A 158 -5.92 -4.71 18.71
C GLU A 158 -4.51 -5.04 18.21
N MET A 159 -4.25 -4.90 16.90
CA MET A 159 -2.94 -5.15 16.27
C MET A 159 -1.91 -4.06 16.60
N ALA A 160 -2.33 -2.81 16.73
CA ALA A 160 -1.48 -1.65 16.96
C ALA A 160 -2.16 -0.67 17.94
N PRO A 161 -2.19 -0.98 19.25
CA PRO A 161 -2.91 -0.17 20.23
C PRO A 161 -2.41 1.27 20.38
N GLU A 162 -1.14 1.51 20.05
CA GLU A 162 -0.50 2.83 20.09
C GLU A 162 -0.78 3.68 18.84
N LEU A 163 -1.37 3.08 17.81
CA LEU A 163 -1.62 3.79 16.56
C LEU A 163 -2.85 4.68 16.68
N ALA A 164 -2.69 5.95 16.34
CA ALA A 164 -3.79 6.89 16.19
C ALA A 164 -4.67 6.47 15.00
N LEU A 165 -5.69 5.65 15.27
CA LEU A 165 -6.55 5.02 14.27
C LEU A 165 -8.01 5.03 14.69
N ASP A 166 -8.89 5.37 13.76
CA ASP A 166 -10.33 5.25 13.97
C ASP A 166 -11.10 4.92 12.68
N GLY A 167 -12.34 4.51 12.82
CA GLY A 167 -13.33 4.12 11.80
C GLY A 167 -14.61 3.62 12.48
N GLU A 168 -15.70 3.37 11.79
CA GLU A 168 -15.86 3.79 10.38
C GLU A 168 -16.11 5.31 10.32
N LEU A 169 -15.49 5.96 9.32
CA LEU A 169 -15.66 7.40 9.08
C LEU A 169 -15.97 7.67 7.60
N GLN A 170 -16.88 8.60 7.34
CA GLN A 170 -17.03 9.18 6.01
C GLN A 170 -15.81 10.06 5.69
N ALA A 171 -15.49 10.23 4.41
CA ALA A 171 -14.30 10.97 3.99
C ALA A 171 -14.29 12.42 4.48
N ASP A 172 -15.44 13.11 4.44
CA ASP A 172 -15.60 14.47 4.96
C ASP A 172 -15.40 14.53 6.48
N ALA A 173 -15.95 13.57 7.22
CA ALA A 173 -15.74 13.47 8.66
C ALA A 173 -14.29 13.14 9.03
N ALA A 174 -13.58 12.39 8.19
CA ALA A 174 -12.17 12.04 8.44
C ALA A 174 -11.23 13.24 8.29
N ILE A 175 -11.46 14.14 7.31
CA ILE A 175 -10.48 15.18 6.93
C ILE A 175 -10.91 16.62 7.25
N VAL A 176 -12.21 16.90 7.44
CA VAL A 176 -12.70 18.27 7.70
C VAL A 176 -13.00 18.45 9.19
N PRO A 177 -12.27 19.34 9.91
CA PRO A 177 -12.38 19.45 11.38
C PRO A 177 -13.80 19.76 11.88
N SER A 178 -14.55 20.65 11.22
CA SER A 178 -15.92 20.99 11.61
C SER A 178 -16.88 19.82 11.44
N VAL A 179 -16.70 19.02 10.38
CA VAL A 179 -17.52 17.83 10.10
C VAL A 179 -17.18 16.72 11.07
N GLY A 180 -15.87 16.48 11.30
CA GLY A 180 -15.39 15.48 12.29
C GLY A 180 -15.95 15.76 13.68
N LYS A 181 -15.86 17.01 14.14
CA LYS A 181 -16.40 17.43 15.43
C LYS A 181 -17.93 17.22 15.53
N SER A 182 -18.65 17.43 14.44
CA SER A 182 -20.12 17.27 14.40
C SER A 182 -20.54 15.80 14.35
N LYS A 183 -19.91 14.99 13.46
CA LYS A 183 -20.34 13.61 13.19
C LYS A 183 -19.69 12.56 14.11
N ALA A 184 -18.50 12.84 14.62
CA ALA A 184 -17.72 11.91 15.45
C ALA A 184 -17.00 12.64 16.60
N PRO A 185 -17.72 13.31 17.52
CA PRO A 185 -17.13 14.17 18.57
C PRO A 185 -16.25 13.40 19.57
N GLN A 186 -16.36 12.07 19.63
CA GLN A 186 -15.56 11.19 20.51
C GLN A 186 -14.30 10.64 19.81
N SER A 187 -14.06 11.00 18.55
CA SER A 187 -12.91 10.51 17.79
C SER A 187 -11.78 11.52 17.81
N ASP A 188 -10.60 11.08 18.25
CA ASP A 188 -9.38 11.90 18.22
C ASP A 188 -8.80 12.03 16.80
N ILE A 189 -9.33 11.27 15.82
CA ILE A 189 -8.84 11.22 14.44
C ILE A 189 -9.74 12.00 13.49
N ALA A 190 -11.05 12.04 13.77
CA ALA A 190 -12.00 12.71 12.89
C ALA A 190 -11.66 14.19 12.70
N GLY A 191 -11.64 14.61 11.44
CA GLY A 191 -11.29 15.96 11.02
C GLY A 191 -9.79 16.24 10.85
N THR A 192 -8.91 15.27 11.17
CA THR A 192 -7.45 15.48 11.14
C THR A 192 -6.68 14.36 10.46
N ALA A 193 -7.37 13.36 9.89
CA ALA A 193 -6.74 12.20 9.28
C ALA A 193 -5.80 12.61 8.13
N ASN A 194 -4.61 11.97 8.11
CA ASN A 194 -3.61 12.11 7.06
C ASN A 194 -3.30 10.77 6.36
N VAL A 195 -3.90 9.66 6.85
CA VAL A 195 -3.86 8.35 6.22
C VAL A 195 -5.30 7.89 6.00
N LEU A 196 -5.69 7.68 4.73
CA LEU A 196 -7.03 7.25 4.36
C LEU A 196 -6.99 5.82 3.83
N VAL A 197 -7.72 4.93 4.49
CA VAL A 197 -7.80 3.51 4.13
C VAL A 197 -9.17 3.22 3.54
N PHE A 198 -9.18 2.73 2.30
CA PHE A 198 -10.39 2.51 1.52
C PHE A 198 -10.93 1.09 1.69
N PRO A 199 -12.27 0.91 1.78
CA PRO A 199 -12.87 -0.39 2.05
C PRO A 199 -12.76 -1.39 0.89
N SER A 200 -12.42 -0.93 -0.31
CA SER A 200 -12.18 -1.75 -1.49
C SER A 200 -11.26 -1.05 -2.48
N LEU A 201 -10.61 -1.84 -3.35
CA LEU A 201 -9.75 -1.33 -4.42
C LEU A 201 -10.51 -0.38 -5.37
N GLU A 202 -11.74 -0.70 -5.70
CA GLU A 202 -12.57 0.13 -6.58
C GLU A 202 -12.67 1.56 -6.04
N VAL A 203 -13.02 1.70 -4.75
CA VAL A 203 -13.14 3.01 -4.10
C VAL A 203 -11.78 3.70 -4.06
N GLY A 204 -10.72 3.03 -3.61
CA GLY A 204 -9.39 3.62 -3.51
C GLY A 204 -8.82 4.04 -4.88
N ASN A 205 -8.93 3.18 -5.88
CA ASN A 205 -8.41 3.43 -7.23
C ASN A 205 -9.13 4.59 -7.94
N ILE A 206 -10.45 4.68 -7.82
CA ILE A 206 -11.23 5.79 -8.36
C ILE A 206 -10.87 7.08 -7.62
N THR A 207 -10.84 7.03 -6.29
CA THR A 207 -10.64 8.23 -5.45
C THR A 207 -9.28 8.87 -5.67
N TYR A 208 -8.16 8.11 -5.62
CA TYR A 208 -6.85 8.74 -5.79
C TYR A 208 -6.70 9.38 -7.16
N LYS A 209 -7.25 8.77 -8.22
CA LYS A 209 -7.21 9.33 -9.58
C LYS A 209 -8.04 10.61 -9.70
N LEU A 210 -9.22 10.64 -9.09
CA LEU A 210 -10.06 11.84 -9.08
C LEU A 210 -9.37 12.98 -8.31
N VAL A 211 -8.83 12.70 -7.13
CA VAL A 211 -8.08 13.68 -6.34
C VAL A 211 -6.88 14.18 -7.15
N GLN A 212 -6.06 13.28 -7.71
CA GLN A 212 -4.92 13.67 -8.54
C GLN A 212 -5.31 14.62 -9.68
N ARG A 213 -6.36 14.27 -10.43
CA ARG A 213 -6.75 15.02 -11.64
C ARG A 213 -7.50 16.31 -11.34
N LEU A 214 -8.34 16.33 -10.31
CA LEU A 214 -9.20 17.47 -10.01
C LEU A 214 -8.52 18.52 -9.12
N SER A 215 -7.62 18.12 -8.22
CA SER A 215 -6.95 19.06 -7.31
C SER A 215 -5.55 19.47 -7.79
N GLY A 216 -5.00 18.81 -8.80
CA GLY A 216 -3.60 19.00 -9.19
C GLY A 216 -2.59 18.32 -8.27
N ALA A 217 -3.05 17.47 -7.35
CA ALA A 217 -2.17 16.69 -6.47
C ALA A 217 -1.28 15.73 -7.29
N GLN A 218 -0.09 15.46 -6.77
CA GLN A 218 0.77 14.41 -7.30
C GLN A 218 0.50 13.12 -6.53
N ALA A 219 0.29 12.01 -7.24
CA ALA A 219 0.13 10.68 -6.66
C ALA A 219 1.43 9.89 -6.91
N VAL A 220 2.23 9.71 -5.86
CA VAL A 220 3.51 8.98 -5.94
C VAL A 220 3.27 7.53 -5.51
N GLY A 221 3.43 6.59 -6.42
CA GLY A 221 3.14 5.16 -6.19
C GLY A 221 2.76 4.43 -7.49
N PRO A 222 2.22 3.20 -7.37
CA PRO A 222 1.89 2.53 -6.12
C PRO A 222 3.12 2.01 -5.36
N ILE A 223 3.15 2.26 -4.08
CA ILE A 223 4.16 1.76 -3.14
C ILE A 223 3.64 0.42 -2.62
N LEU A 224 4.32 -0.68 -2.91
CA LEU A 224 3.90 -1.99 -2.42
C LEU A 224 4.30 -2.17 -0.96
N GLN A 225 3.32 -2.49 -0.13
CA GLN A 225 3.43 -2.66 1.31
C GLN A 225 3.35 -4.14 1.68
N GLY A 226 4.06 -4.55 2.74
CA GLY A 226 3.98 -5.92 3.26
C GLY A 226 4.89 -6.95 2.57
N LEU A 227 5.67 -6.60 1.55
CA LEU A 227 6.67 -7.49 0.96
C LEU A 227 7.93 -7.58 1.83
N ALA A 228 8.60 -8.75 1.83
CA ALA A 228 9.81 -8.99 2.62
C ALA A 228 11.03 -8.17 2.17
N LYS A 229 11.05 -7.74 0.92
CA LYS A 229 12.05 -6.83 0.32
C LYS A 229 11.34 -5.85 -0.62
N PRO A 230 11.92 -4.66 -0.87
CA PRO A 230 11.28 -3.65 -1.70
C PRO A 230 11.12 -4.09 -3.16
N VAL A 231 9.88 -4.14 -3.61
CA VAL A 231 9.50 -4.24 -5.03
C VAL A 231 8.38 -3.26 -5.23
N ASN A 232 8.52 -2.32 -6.14
CA ASN A 232 7.50 -1.32 -6.45
C ASN A 232 7.08 -1.39 -7.91
N ASP A 233 5.80 -1.11 -8.14
CA ASP A 233 5.16 -1.12 -9.43
C ASP A 233 5.09 0.29 -10.02
N LEU A 234 5.03 0.37 -11.33
CA LEU A 234 4.83 1.60 -12.09
C LEU A 234 3.57 1.48 -12.94
N SER A 235 2.82 2.56 -13.05
CA SER A 235 1.76 2.66 -14.04
C SER A 235 2.34 2.57 -15.45
N ARG A 236 1.64 1.92 -16.39
CA ARG A 236 1.98 1.93 -17.82
C ARG A 236 1.94 3.33 -18.48
N GLY A 237 1.34 4.28 -17.79
CA GLY A 237 1.31 5.69 -18.19
C GLY A 237 2.18 6.59 -17.30
N CYS A 238 3.19 6.03 -16.63
CA CYS A 238 4.09 6.79 -15.76
C CYS A 238 4.99 7.72 -16.57
N SER A 239 5.29 8.86 -15.97
CA SER A 239 6.30 9.81 -16.45
C SER A 239 7.71 9.41 -15.95
N TRP A 240 8.75 10.07 -16.45
CA TRP A 240 10.10 9.86 -15.94
C TRP A 240 10.23 10.33 -14.47
N GLU A 241 9.48 11.35 -14.08
CA GLU A 241 9.41 11.83 -12.70
C GLU A 241 8.81 10.79 -11.76
N ASP A 242 7.79 10.06 -12.22
CA ASP A 242 7.18 8.97 -11.43
C ASP A 242 8.19 7.84 -11.22
N ILE A 243 8.97 7.49 -12.25
CA ILE A 243 10.04 6.50 -12.16
C ILE A 243 11.10 6.97 -11.15
N TYR A 244 11.58 8.20 -11.28
CA TYR A 244 12.59 8.78 -10.38
C TYR A 244 12.14 8.77 -8.92
N LYS A 245 10.92 9.23 -8.64
CA LYS A 245 10.35 9.22 -7.28
C LYS A 245 10.21 7.80 -6.73
N THR A 246 9.74 6.86 -7.55
CA THR A 246 9.57 5.46 -7.12
C THR A 246 10.91 4.80 -6.83
N VAL A 247 11.98 5.13 -7.59
CA VAL A 247 13.34 4.66 -7.29
C VAL A 247 13.81 5.19 -5.94
N ILE A 248 13.64 6.49 -5.64
CA ILE A 248 14.01 7.08 -4.34
C ILE A 248 13.25 6.38 -3.20
N ILE A 249 11.94 6.14 -3.36
CA ILE A 249 11.13 5.42 -2.38
C ILE A 249 11.68 4.01 -2.15
N THR A 250 12.00 3.28 -3.23
CA THR A 250 12.54 1.92 -3.16
C THR A 250 13.89 1.88 -2.42
N CYS A 251 14.77 2.86 -2.68
CA CYS A 251 16.04 3.00 -1.96
C CYS A 251 15.80 3.25 -0.45
N ASN A 252 14.89 4.16 -0.10
CA ASN A 252 14.56 4.44 1.29
C ASN A 252 13.97 3.22 2.00
N GLN A 253 13.06 2.49 1.34
CA GLN A 253 12.53 1.22 1.88
C GLN A 253 13.65 0.21 2.16
N SER A 254 14.65 0.11 1.28
CA SER A 254 15.79 -0.80 1.48
C SER A 254 16.69 -0.37 2.63
N ILE A 255 17.03 0.91 2.71
CA ILE A 255 17.85 1.47 3.80
C ILE A 255 17.21 1.16 5.15
N ILE A 256 15.91 1.43 5.28
CA ILE A 256 15.15 1.21 6.53
C ILE A 256 15.03 -0.28 6.86
N ALA A 257 14.82 -1.13 5.86
CA ALA A 257 14.75 -2.58 6.06
C ALA A 257 16.07 -3.18 6.54
N ASN A 258 17.21 -2.56 6.21
CA ASN A 258 18.54 -3.01 6.59
C ASN A 258 19.01 -2.41 7.93
N GLN A 259 18.30 -1.43 8.50
CA GLN A 259 18.60 -0.84 9.81
C GLN A 259 17.92 -1.57 10.98
N LYS A 260 16.97 -2.49 10.69
CA LYS A 260 16.28 -3.36 11.66
C LYS A 260 16.93 -4.73 11.72
#